data_7b1894bf045aff17f08b2105f31db38d
#
_entry.id   7b1894bf045aff17f08b2105f31db38d
#
_cell.length_a   1.000
_cell.length_b   1.000
_cell.length_c   1.000
_cell.angle_alpha   90.00
_cell.angle_beta   90.00
_cell.angle_gamma   90.00
#
_symmetry.space_group_name_H-M   'P 1'
#
loop_
_entity.id
_entity.type
_entity.pdbx_description
1 polymer ?
#
loop_
_entity_poly.entity_id
_entity_poly.type
_entity_poly.pdbx_seq_one_letter_code
_entity_poly.pdbx_strand_id
1 'polypeptide(L)'
;MFGSRRSNIDEVIEANLDALVRFAYFRSGNRVDAEDIVYEAVLRLLENSDKVNDAKCYLFRIVYNLCQDKFRKKQISTIPLETVDMSDETENLLDQEEIERINRLLDGLPPNEAEIVRMNVIDELSFVEISHILNLPQSTTKSRFYSGMKKMRQKYFTNNQ
;
A
#
# COMPACT_ATOMS: atom_id res chain seq x y z
N MET A 1 10.52 19.76 -25.02
CA MET A 1 9.37 18.90 -24.82
C MET A 1 9.68 17.63 -24.02
N PHE A 2 10.78 16.95 -24.26
CA PHE A 2 11.16 15.78 -23.46
C PHE A 2 11.56 16.15 -22.03
N GLY A 3 12.13 17.32 -21.80
CA GLY A 3 12.55 17.77 -20.49
C GLY A 3 11.42 18.04 -19.50
N SER A 4 10.26 18.53 -19.98
CA SER A 4 9.15 18.87 -19.08
C SER A 4 8.42 17.63 -18.56
N ARG A 5 8.30 16.57 -19.39
CA ARG A 5 7.66 15.32 -18.99
C ARG A 5 8.51 14.54 -17.98
N ARG A 6 9.85 14.52 -18.22
CA ARG A 6 10.78 13.88 -17.29
C ARG A 6 10.84 14.61 -15.95
N SER A 7 10.82 15.95 -15.98
CA SER A 7 10.75 16.76 -14.77
C SER A 7 9.48 16.49 -13.99
N ASN A 8 8.34 16.33 -14.66
CA ASN A 8 7.07 15.99 -14.02
C ASN A 8 7.12 14.60 -13.36
N ILE A 9 7.73 13.62 -14.02
CA ILE A 9 7.89 12.27 -13.47
C ILE A 9 8.79 12.29 -12.24
N ASP A 10 9.90 13.02 -12.29
CA ASP A 10 10.80 13.16 -11.15
C ASP A 10 10.09 13.82 -9.96
N GLU A 11 9.26 14.81 -10.20
CA GLU A 11 8.44 15.45 -9.16
C GLU A 11 7.43 14.46 -8.55
N VAL A 12 6.78 13.66 -9.37
CA VAL A 12 5.83 12.64 -8.88
C VAL A 12 6.53 11.59 -8.02
N ILE A 13 7.70 11.12 -8.46
CA ILE A 13 8.51 10.16 -7.69
C ILE A 13 8.87 10.76 -6.34
N GLU A 14 9.44 11.95 -6.35
CA GLU A 14 9.89 12.62 -5.13
C GLU A 14 8.72 12.88 -4.17
N ALA A 15 7.59 13.35 -4.67
CA ALA A 15 6.41 13.65 -3.87
C ALA A 15 5.78 12.40 -3.22
N ASN A 16 5.96 11.22 -3.81
CA ASN A 16 5.31 10.00 -3.36
C ASN A 16 6.26 8.97 -2.75
N LEU A 17 7.56 9.26 -2.71
CA LEU A 17 8.58 8.28 -2.30
C LEU A 17 8.33 7.75 -0.88
N ASP A 18 8.13 8.64 0.07
CA ASP A 18 7.88 8.25 1.47
C ASP A 18 6.59 7.44 1.61
N ALA A 19 5.54 7.86 0.92
CA ALA A 19 4.26 7.16 0.92
C ALA A 19 4.39 5.76 0.30
N LEU A 20 5.16 5.63 -0.77
CA LEU A 20 5.41 4.33 -1.42
C LEU A 20 6.19 3.38 -0.52
N VAL A 21 7.24 3.87 0.14
CA VAL A 21 8.02 3.05 1.08
C VAL A 21 7.15 2.59 2.24
N ARG A 22 6.35 3.48 2.80
CA ARG A 22 5.41 3.16 3.87
C ARG A 22 4.39 2.12 3.42
N PHE A 23 3.81 2.31 2.23
CA PHE A 23 2.85 1.38 1.62
C PHE A 23 3.46 -0.03 1.48
N ALA A 24 4.70 -0.10 0.96
CA ALA A 24 5.42 -1.36 0.80
C ALA A 24 5.81 -1.97 2.14
N TYR A 25 6.21 -1.15 3.10
CA TYR A 25 6.60 -1.60 4.44
C TYR A 25 5.44 -2.29 5.16
N PHE A 26 4.25 -1.72 5.10
CA PHE A 26 3.06 -2.32 5.71
C PHE A 26 2.76 -3.70 5.16
N ARG A 27 3.09 -3.93 3.91
CA ARG A 27 2.78 -5.18 3.22
C ARG A 27 3.92 -6.20 3.26
N SER A 28 5.16 -5.74 3.28
CA SER A 28 6.33 -6.62 3.33
C SER A 28 6.80 -6.92 4.75
N GLY A 29 6.54 -6.01 5.69
CA GLY A 29 6.99 -6.12 7.07
C GLY A 29 8.49 -5.88 7.29
N ASN A 30 9.21 -5.47 6.25
CA ASN A 30 10.65 -5.30 6.28
C ASN A 30 11.04 -4.08 5.47
N ARG A 31 11.82 -3.18 6.07
CA ARG A 31 12.22 -1.93 5.42
C ARG A 31 13.12 -2.15 4.21
N VAL A 32 14.06 -3.09 4.27
CA VAL A 32 14.96 -3.39 3.15
C VAL A 32 14.15 -3.89 1.96
N ASP A 33 13.23 -4.81 2.19
CA ASP A 33 12.33 -5.32 1.14
C ASP A 33 11.45 -4.20 0.57
N ALA A 34 10.93 -3.32 1.43
CA ALA A 34 10.10 -2.21 1.00
C ALA A 34 10.86 -1.25 0.09
N GLU A 35 12.09 -0.89 0.47
CA GLU A 35 12.93 -0.01 -0.31
C GLU A 35 13.30 -0.64 -1.68
N ASP A 36 13.61 -1.94 -1.68
CA ASP A 36 13.92 -2.68 -2.92
C ASP A 36 12.73 -2.70 -3.88
N ILE A 37 11.54 -2.94 -3.34
CA ILE A 37 10.31 -2.95 -4.13
C ILE A 37 10.04 -1.57 -4.74
N VAL A 38 10.17 -0.52 -3.95
CA VAL A 38 9.95 0.85 -4.43
C VAL A 38 11.00 1.23 -5.47
N TYR A 39 12.26 0.86 -5.24
CA TYR A 39 13.33 1.11 -6.20
C TYR A 39 13.03 0.44 -7.55
N GLU A 40 12.61 -0.82 -7.53
CA GLU A 40 12.24 -1.52 -8.76
C GLU A 40 11.05 -0.86 -9.47
N ALA A 41 10.04 -0.42 -8.71
CA ALA A 41 8.89 0.27 -9.28
C ALA A 41 9.31 1.58 -9.97
N VAL A 42 10.20 2.35 -9.34
CA VAL A 42 10.74 3.59 -9.92
C VAL A 42 11.49 3.31 -11.21
N LEU A 43 12.34 2.28 -11.24
CA LEU A 43 13.07 1.89 -12.45
C LEU A 43 12.11 1.54 -13.59
N ARG A 44 11.05 0.78 -13.30
CA ARG A 44 10.04 0.42 -14.30
C ARG A 44 9.30 1.64 -14.82
N LEU A 45 8.99 2.60 -13.96
CA LEU A 45 8.37 3.84 -14.38
C LEU A 45 9.28 4.61 -15.33
N LEU A 46 10.56 4.74 -15.00
CA LEU A 46 11.53 5.46 -15.83
C LEU A 46 11.71 4.78 -17.19
N GLU A 47 11.71 3.45 -17.25
CA GLU A 47 11.79 2.69 -18.50
C GLU A 47 10.55 2.85 -19.38
N ASN A 48 9.39 3.08 -18.78
CA ASN A 48 8.10 3.16 -19.48
C ASN A 48 7.49 4.55 -19.46
N SER A 49 8.27 5.58 -19.18
CA SER A 49 7.80 6.94 -18.97
C SER A 49 6.95 7.49 -20.13
N ASP A 50 7.23 7.07 -21.35
CA ASP A 50 6.50 7.52 -22.54
C ASP A 50 5.09 6.93 -22.65
N LYS A 51 4.85 5.79 -21.98
CA LYS A 51 3.59 5.03 -22.07
C LYS A 51 2.68 5.25 -20.86
N VAL A 52 3.19 5.86 -19.80
CA VAL A 52 2.46 6.01 -18.54
C VAL A 52 1.77 7.37 -18.49
N ASN A 53 0.45 7.37 -18.35
CA ASN A 53 -0.36 8.59 -18.24
C ASN A 53 -0.48 9.09 -16.80
N ASP A 54 -0.59 8.17 -15.84
CA ASP A 54 -0.70 8.50 -14.42
C ASP A 54 0.44 7.82 -13.67
N ALA A 55 1.51 8.55 -13.43
CA ALA A 55 2.73 8.05 -12.81
C ALA A 55 2.48 7.59 -11.37
N LYS A 56 1.68 8.33 -10.61
CA LYS A 56 1.36 7.99 -9.21
C LYS A 56 0.65 6.64 -9.13
N CYS A 57 -0.43 6.47 -9.87
CA CYS A 57 -1.19 5.21 -9.89
C CYS A 57 -0.33 4.05 -10.41
N TYR A 58 0.50 4.30 -11.41
CA TYR A 58 1.43 3.31 -11.96
C TYR A 58 2.40 2.81 -10.88
N LEU A 59 3.02 3.73 -10.13
CA LEU A 59 3.95 3.38 -9.06
C LEU A 59 3.27 2.53 -7.97
N PHE A 60 2.13 2.97 -7.46
CA PHE A 60 1.41 2.24 -6.42
C PHE A 60 0.95 0.87 -6.92
N ARG A 61 0.52 0.76 -8.15
CA ARG A 61 0.11 -0.50 -8.76
C ARG A 61 1.27 -1.49 -8.85
N ILE A 62 2.44 -1.04 -9.31
CA ILE A 62 3.62 -1.91 -9.39
C ILE A 62 4.07 -2.33 -8.00
N VAL A 63 4.15 -1.39 -7.07
CA VAL A 63 4.52 -1.71 -5.68
C VAL A 63 3.55 -2.72 -5.09
N TYR A 64 2.25 -2.53 -5.29
CA TYR A 64 1.24 -3.48 -4.83
C TYR A 64 1.46 -4.87 -5.41
N ASN A 65 1.65 -4.96 -6.72
CA ASN A 65 1.86 -6.25 -7.39
C ASN A 65 3.15 -6.94 -6.94
N LEU A 66 4.23 -6.18 -6.76
CA LEU A 66 5.50 -6.73 -6.26
C LEU A 66 5.37 -7.23 -4.82
N CYS A 67 4.63 -6.52 -3.98
CA CYS A 67 4.34 -6.96 -2.61
C CYS A 67 3.54 -8.26 -2.60
N GLN A 68 2.53 -8.37 -3.46
CA GLN A 68 1.72 -9.58 -3.58
C GLN A 68 2.57 -10.77 -4.04
N ASP A 69 3.44 -10.58 -5.01
CA ASP A 69 4.33 -11.62 -5.50
C ASP A 69 5.31 -12.09 -4.41
N LYS A 70 5.88 -11.18 -3.66
CA LYS A 70 6.77 -11.53 -2.54
C LYS A 70 6.05 -12.29 -1.45
N PHE A 71 4.85 -11.84 -1.09
CA PHE A 71 4.03 -12.51 -0.08
C PHE A 71 3.69 -13.93 -0.50
N ARG A 72 3.30 -14.14 -1.75
CA ARG A 72 3.01 -15.47 -2.30
C ARG A 72 4.23 -16.38 -2.25
N LYS A 73 5.42 -15.87 -2.61
CA LYS A 73 6.67 -16.63 -2.55
C LYS A 73 7.03 -17.02 -1.11
N LYS A 74 6.81 -16.13 -0.14
CA LYS A 74 7.04 -16.41 1.29
C LYS A 74 6.11 -17.49 1.83
N GLN A 75 4.86 -17.56 1.37
CA GLN A 75 3.93 -18.62 1.77
C GLN A 75 4.33 -19.99 1.23
N ILE A 76 4.98 -20.04 0.07
CA ILE A 76 5.44 -21.29 -0.56
C ILE A 76 6.74 -21.77 0.11
N SER A 77 7.59 -20.87 0.57
CA SER A 77 8.80 -21.24 1.30
C SER A 77 8.46 -21.44 2.77
N THR A 78 8.70 -22.66 3.28
CA THR A 78 8.46 -23.04 4.67
C THR A 78 9.54 -22.53 5.63
N ILE A 79 10.28 -21.49 5.26
CA ILE A 79 11.25 -20.87 6.16
C ILE A 79 10.47 -20.03 7.17
N PRO A 80 10.61 -20.33 8.49
CA PRO A 80 9.97 -19.49 9.49
C PRO A 80 10.47 -18.06 9.32
N LEU A 81 9.54 -17.14 9.21
CA LEU A 81 9.84 -15.73 9.30
C LEU A 81 10.52 -15.50 10.64
N GLU A 82 11.84 -15.33 10.62
CA GLU A 82 12.49 -14.72 11.76
C GLU A 82 11.78 -13.39 11.96
N THR A 83 11.21 -13.21 13.13
CA THR A 83 10.70 -11.95 13.57
C THR A 83 11.85 -10.96 13.46
N VAL A 84 11.94 -10.28 12.34
CA VAL A 84 12.88 -9.20 12.19
C VAL A 84 12.52 -8.18 13.26
N ASP A 85 13.48 -7.96 14.12
CA ASP A 85 13.39 -6.99 15.20
C ASP A 85 12.96 -5.65 14.60
N MET A 86 11.72 -5.26 14.85
CA MET A 86 11.14 -4.02 14.37
C MET A 86 11.69 -2.80 15.13
N SER A 87 12.80 -2.98 15.84
CA SER A 87 13.30 -1.98 16.79
C SER A 87 14.08 -0.84 16.14
N ASP A 88 14.35 -0.87 14.84
CA ASP A 88 15.19 0.15 14.25
C ASP A 88 14.44 1.12 13.34
N GLU A 89 14.34 2.32 13.87
CA GLU A 89 14.41 3.60 13.14
C GLU A 89 13.39 3.84 12.05
N THR A 90 12.17 3.34 12.18
CA THR A 90 11.07 3.99 11.50
C THR A 90 10.63 5.18 12.35
N GLU A 91 11.52 6.17 12.45
CA GLU A 91 11.12 7.44 13.02
C GLU A 91 9.96 8.00 12.19
N ASN A 92 8.77 7.92 12.74
CA ASN A 92 7.80 8.99 12.69
C ASN A 92 6.96 9.16 11.46
N LEU A 93 6.26 8.11 11.01
CA LEU A 93 5.14 8.42 10.10
C LEU A 93 3.78 8.08 10.69
N LEU A 94 3.72 7.16 11.65
CA LEU A 94 2.52 6.87 12.46
C LEU A 94 2.99 6.27 13.77
N ASP A 95 2.29 6.58 14.85
CA ASP A 95 2.48 5.92 16.12
C ASP A 95 2.30 4.41 15.92
N GLN A 96 3.30 3.62 16.30
CA GLN A 96 3.29 2.17 16.10
C GLN A 96 2.09 1.51 16.79
N GLU A 97 1.67 2.04 17.93
CA GLU A 97 0.47 1.58 18.64
C GLU A 97 -0.79 1.80 17.81
N GLU A 98 -0.88 2.94 17.14
CA GLU A 98 -2.01 3.26 16.27
C GLU A 98 -2.06 2.34 15.06
N ILE A 99 -0.90 2.07 14.45
CA ILE A 99 -0.77 1.13 13.34
C ILE A 99 -1.24 -0.27 13.76
N GLU A 100 -0.78 -0.75 14.89
CA GLU A 100 -1.17 -2.06 15.41
C GLU A 100 -2.67 -2.14 15.71
N ARG A 101 -3.23 -1.06 16.23
CA ARG A 101 -4.67 -0.97 16.50
C ARG A 101 -5.47 -1.06 15.21
N ILE A 102 -5.06 -0.32 14.18
CA ILE A 102 -5.72 -0.34 12.87
C ILE A 102 -5.59 -1.73 12.25
N ASN A 103 -4.42 -2.33 12.30
CA ASN A 103 -4.20 -3.68 11.77
C ASN A 103 -5.09 -4.72 12.47
N ARG A 104 -5.25 -4.63 13.78
CA ARG A 104 -6.15 -5.53 14.51
C ARG A 104 -7.60 -5.38 14.08
N LEU A 105 -8.04 -4.15 13.84
CA LEU A 105 -9.39 -3.90 13.32
C LEU A 105 -9.56 -4.44 11.90
N LEU A 106 -8.53 -4.28 11.07
CA LEU A 106 -8.56 -4.75 9.69
C LEU A 106 -8.49 -6.27 9.58
N ASP A 107 -7.80 -6.94 10.51
CA ASP A 107 -7.64 -8.41 10.49
C ASP A 107 -8.98 -9.14 10.59
N GLY A 108 -10.01 -8.50 11.13
CA GLY A 108 -11.34 -9.09 11.22
C GLY A 108 -12.17 -8.93 9.95
N LEU A 109 -11.69 -8.21 8.95
CA LEU A 109 -12.40 -7.96 7.70
C LEU A 109 -12.04 -8.99 6.63
N PRO A 110 -12.95 -9.26 5.67
CA PRO A 110 -12.53 -9.98 4.46
C PRO A 110 -11.35 -9.26 3.80
N PRO A 111 -10.37 -10.01 3.25
CA PRO A 111 -9.16 -9.40 2.69
C PRO A 111 -9.43 -8.35 1.62
N ASN A 112 -10.44 -8.53 0.79
CA ASN A 112 -10.80 -7.58 -0.26
C ASN A 112 -11.36 -6.26 0.27
N GLU A 113 -12.00 -6.29 1.44
CA GLU A 113 -12.47 -5.07 2.12
C GLU A 113 -11.34 -4.41 2.91
N ALA A 114 -10.56 -5.21 3.62
CA ALA A 114 -9.44 -4.73 4.43
C ALA A 114 -8.43 -3.95 3.59
N GLU A 115 -8.11 -4.43 2.39
CA GLU A 115 -7.15 -3.79 1.50
C GLU A 115 -7.63 -2.40 1.08
N ILE A 116 -8.89 -2.28 0.71
CA ILE A 116 -9.45 -0.99 0.28
C ILE A 116 -9.52 0.00 1.44
N VAL A 117 -9.94 -0.45 2.61
CA VAL A 117 -9.95 0.41 3.80
C VAL A 117 -8.53 0.90 4.13
N ARG A 118 -7.55 -0.01 4.09
CA ARG A 118 -6.15 0.34 4.33
C ARG A 118 -5.66 1.38 3.34
N MET A 119 -5.91 1.19 2.06
CA MET A 119 -5.48 2.11 1.01
C MET A 119 -6.08 3.51 1.17
N ASN A 120 -7.34 3.60 1.55
CA ASN A 120 -7.99 4.90 1.73
C ASN A 120 -7.59 5.58 3.04
N VAL A 121 -7.64 4.85 4.15
CA VAL A 121 -7.45 5.43 5.49
C VAL A 121 -5.96 5.63 5.81
N ILE A 122 -5.12 4.64 5.54
CA ILE A 122 -3.70 4.70 5.90
C ILE A 122 -2.88 5.35 4.77
N ASP A 123 -3.09 4.91 3.54
CA ASP A 123 -2.29 5.35 2.39
C ASP A 123 -2.83 6.64 1.77
N GLU A 124 -3.98 7.11 2.23
CA GLU A 124 -4.62 8.36 1.78
C GLU A 124 -4.90 8.40 0.27
N LEU A 125 -5.17 7.23 -0.31
CA LEU A 125 -5.52 7.13 -1.73
C LEU A 125 -7.02 7.36 -1.93
N SER A 126 -7.37 8.05 -3.01
CA SER A 126 -8.76 8.27 -3.37
C SER A 126 -9.41 6.99 -3.90
N PHE A 127 -10.73 6.92 -3.93
CA PHE A 127 -11.44 5.77 -4.52
C PHE A 127 -11.11 5.58 -5.99
N VAL A 128 -10.91 6.67 -6.73
CA VAL A 128 -10.49 6.62 -8.14
C VAL A 128 -9.11 5.97 -8.24
N GLU A 129 -8.16 6.42 -7.43
CA GLU A 129 -6.81 5.85 -7.42
C GLU A 129 -6.81 4.38 -7.03
N ILE A 130 -7.55 4.02 -5.99
CA ILE A 130 -7.68 2.62 -5.54
C ILE A 130 -8.28 1.75 -6.65
N SER A 131 -9.32 2.24 -7.33
CA SER A 131 -9.95 1.51 -8.42
C SER A 131 -8.96 1.21 -9.54
N HIS A 132 -8.08 2.15 -9.87
CA HIS A 132 -7.04 1.94 -10.87
C HIS A 132 -5.96 0.97 -10.40
N ILE A 133 -5.53 1.09 -9.14
CA ILE A 133 -4.49 0.21 -8.56
C ILE A 133 -4.97 -1.24 -8.52
N LEU A 134 -6.21 -1.47 -8.10
CA LEU A 134 -6.77 -2.82 -7.95
C LEU A 134 -7.49 -3.32 -9.20
N ASN A 135 -7.60 -2.48 -10.23
CA ASN A 135 -8.34 -2.79 -11.45
C ASN A 135 -9.79 -3.19 -11.17
N LEU A 136 -10.47 -2.37 -10.40
CA LEU A 136 -11.88 -2.56 -10.00
C LEU A 136 -12.72 -1.37 -10.46
N PRO A 137 -14.02 -1.57 -10.71
CA PRO A 137 -14.93 -0.44 -10.89
C PRO A 137 -14.98 0.44 -9.63
N GLN A 138 -15.16 1.74 -9.80
CA GLN A 138 -15.27 2.65 -8.64
C GLN A 138 -16.45 2.29 -7.74
N SER A 139 -17.57 1.86 -8.30
CA SER A 139 -18.73 1.42 -7.53
C SER A 139 -18.41 0.25 -6.62
N THR A 140 -17.65 -0.72 -7.12
CA THR A 140 -17.20 -1.88 -6.32
C THR A 140 -16.25 -1.43 -5.22
N THR A 141 -15.32 -0.53 -5.53
CA THR A 141 -14.38 0.02 -4.57
C THR A 141 -15.10 0.69 -3.41
N LYS A 142 -16.05 1.57 -3.72
CA LYS A 142 -16.85 2.27 -2.71
C LYS A 142 -17.69 1.29 -1.88
N SER A 143 -18.34 0.34 -2.54
CA SER A 143 -19.18 -0.65 -1.87
C SER A 143 -18.38 -1.47 -0.86
N ARG A 144 -17.20 -1.94 -1.24
CA ARG A 144 -16.31 -2.69 -0.36
C ARG A 144 -15.77 -1.83 0.79
N PHE A 145 -15.47 -0.56 0.51
CA PHE A 145 -15.02 0.37 1.54
C PHE A 145 -16.10 0.56 2.62
N TYR A 146 -17.32 0.87 2.22
CA TYR A 146 -18.40 1.11 3.16
C TYR A 146 -18.82 -0.17 3.91
N SER A 147 -18.76 -1.32 3.25
CA SER A 147 -18.99 -2.61 3.90
C SER A 147 -17.94 -2.88 4.98
N GLY A 148 -16.67 -2.63 4.66
CA GLY A 148 -15.55 -2.77 5.62
C GLY A 148 -15.71 -1.83 6.80
N MET A 149 -16.01 -0.57 6.54
CA MET A 149 -16.19 0.44 7.59
C MET A 149 -17.35 0.09 8.53
N LYS A 150 -18.45 -0.42 7.98
CA LYS A 150 -19.59 -0.87 8.75
C LYS A 150 -19.21 -2.02 9.69
N LYS A 151 -18.48 -3.00 9.20
CA LYS A 151 -18.00 -4.14 9.99
C LYS A 151 -17.03 -3.70 11.08
N MET A 152 -16.11 -2.79 10.76
CA MET A 152 -15.18 -2.23 11.75
C MET A 152 -15.92 -1.50 12.86
N ARG A 153 -16.92 -0.70 12.51
CA ARG A 153 -17.73 0.04 13.47
C ARG A 153 -18.47 -0.92 14.41
N GLN A 154 -19.08 -1.96 13.87
CA GLN A 154 -19.78 -2.96 14.66
C GLN A 154 -18.82 -3.66 15.63
N LYS A 155 -17.66 -4.04 15.15
CA LYS A 155 -16.62 -4.69 15.97
C LYS A 155 -16.10 -3.77 17.07
N TYR A 156 -15.89 -2.49 16.75
CA TYR A 156 -15.45 -1.50 17.73
C TYR A 156 -16.45 -1.34 18.87
N PHE A 157 -17.72 -1.20 18.57
CA PHE A 157 -18.76 -1.07 19.58
C PHE A 157 -18.97 -2.34 20.39
N THR A 158 -18.82 -3.50 19.79
CA THR A 158 -18.94 -4.79 20.47
C THR A 158 -17.80 -5.00 21.47
N ASN A 159 -16.59 -4.61 21.11
CA ASN A 159 -15.41 -4.80 21.97
C ASN A 159 -15.32 -3.77 23.11
N ASN A 160 -16.06 -2.67 23.03
CA ASN A 160 -16.07 -1.62 24.07
C ASN A 160 -17.25 -1.77 25.05
N GLN A 161 -18.06 -2.81 24.92
CA GLN A 161 -19.06 -3.19 25.91
C GLN A 161 -18.51 -4.29 26.81
#